data_e05ffadda5a3c23f0b054dbcea8a3a49
#
_entry.id   e05ffadda5a3c23f0b054dbcea8a3a49
#
_cell.length_a   1.000
_cell.length_b   1.000
_cell.length_c   1.000
_cell.angle_alpha   90.00
_cell.angle_beta   90.00
_cell.angle_gamma   90.00
#
_symmetry.space_group_name_H-M   'P 1'
#
loop_
_entity.id
_entity.type
_entity.pdbx_description
1 polymer ?
#
loop_
_entity_poly.entity_id
_entity_poly.type
_entity_poly.pdbx_seq_one_letter_code
_entity_poly.pdbx_strand_id
1 'polypeptide(L)' 'MRKIREDKGLSQKKLARLANVANNTIIEIEAGKNQNPTLDTLKKIAKALGISVDDLML' A
#
# COMPACT_ATOMS: atom_id res chain seq x y z
N MET A 1 1.46 -6.48 -2.83
CA MET A 1 0.68 -5.64 -1.90
C MET A 1 -0.79 -6.03 -1.81
N ARG A 2 -1.42 -6.22 -2.94
CA ARG A 2 -2.87 -6.54 -2.97
C ARG A 2 -3.22 -7.78 -2.12
N LYS A 3 -2.44 -8.85 -2.27
CA LYS A 3 -2.72 -10.07 -1.53
C LYS A 3 -2.60 -9.86 -0.02
N ILE A 4 -1.57 -9.15 0.41
CA ILE A 4 -1.38 -8.86 1.83
C ILE A 4 -2.54 -8.02 2.34
N ARG A 5 -2.96 -7.04 1.58
CA ARG A 5 -4.09 -6.19 1.93
C ARG A 5 -5.37 -7.02 2.08
N GLU A 6 -5.63 -7.89 1.10
CA GLU A 6 -6.82 -8.72 1.12
C GLU A 6 -6.81 -9.72 2.28
N ASP A 7 -5.64 -10.29 2.57
CA ASP A 7 -5.49 -11.20 3.71
C ASP A 7 -5.82 -10.53 5.04
N LYS A 8 -5.64 -9.22 5.12
CA LYS A 8 -5.97 -8.44 6.32
C LYS A 8 -7.39 -7.90 6.30
N GLY A 9 -8.17 -8.23 5.25
CA GLY A 9 -9.56 -7.79 5.15
C GLY A 9 -9.71 -6.30 4.87
N LEU A 10 -8.72 -5.67 4.25
CA LEU A 10 -8.74 -4.23 3.97
C LEU A 10 -9.12 -3.96 2.53
N SER A 11 -10.02 -2.98 2.34
CA SER A 11 -10.27 -2.43 1.01
C SER A 11 -9.15 -1.48 0.64
N GLN A 12 -9.05 -1.12 -0.64
CA GLN A 12 -8.09 -0.13 -1.09
C GLN A 12 -8.30 1.20 -0.36
N LYS A 13 -9.54 1.62 -0.24
CA LYS A 13 -9.90 2.86 0.43
C LYS A 13 -9.52 2.83 1.91
N LYS A 14 -9.76 1.70 2.56
CA LYS A 14 -9.43 1.55 3.98
C LYS A 14 -7.92 1.61 4.19
N LEU A 15 -7.16 0.91 3.34
CA LEU A 15 -5.71 0.95 3.42
C LEU A 15 -5.19 2.36 3.19
N ALA A 16 -5.72 3.07 2.19
CA ALA A 16 -5.30 4.44 1.92
C ALA A 16 -5.52 5.34 3.14
N ARG A 17 -6.64 5.16 3.81
CA ARG A 17 -6.96 5.92 5.02
C ARG A 17 -5.97 5.61 6.15
N LEU A 18 -5.70 4.32 6.37
CA LEU A 18 -4.78 3.90 7.43
C LEU A 18 -3.35 4.36 7.15
N ALA A 19 -2.95 4.33 5.89
CA ALA A 19 -1.61 4.77 5.48
C ALA A 19 -1.51 6.29 5.31
N ASN A 20 -2.63 6.99 5.39
CA ASN A 20 -2.68 8.43 5.20
C ASN A 20 -2.16 8.85 3.84
N VAL A 21 -2.58 8.12 2.81
CA VAL A 21 -2.24 8.43 1.41
C VAL A 21 -3.53 8.51 0.60
N ALA A 22 -3.44 9.08 -0.60
CA ALA A 22 -4.62 9.18 -1.47
C ALA A 22 -5.06 7.79 -1.93
N ASN A 23 -6.37 7.59 -2.07
CA ASN A 23 -6.92 6.33 -2.56
C ASN A 23 -6.36 5.98 -3.94
N ASN A 24 -6.21 6.97 -4.82
CA ASN A 24 -5.62 6.76 -6.14
C ASN A 24 -4.20 6.21 -6.06
N THR A 25 -3.43 6.60 -5.04
CA THR A 25 -2.07 6.09 -4.86
C THR A 25 -2.08 4.58 -4.70
N ILE A 26 -2.99 4.05 -3.89
CA ILE A 26 -3.11 2.60 -3.69
C ILE A 26 -3.56 1.93 -5.00
N ILE A 27 -4.55 2.50 -5.66
CA ILE A 27 -5.09 1.94 -6.91
C ILE A 27 -3.99 1.87 -7.96
N GLU A 28 -3.22 2.95 -8.14
CA GLU A 28 -2.16 3.00 -9.14
C GLU A 28 -1.02 2.04 -8.85
N ILE A 29 -0.63 1.91 -7.59
CA ILE A 29 0.42 0.98 -7.19
C ILE A 29 -0.01 -0.46 -7.48
N GLU A 30 -1.24 -0.82 -7.11
CA GLU A 30 -1.75 -2.17 -7.32
C GLU A 30 -1.97 -2.48 -8.79
N ALA A 31 -2.28 -1.49 -9.59
CA ALA A 31 -2.47 -1.65 -11.03
C ALA A 31 -1.14 -1.61 -11.81
N GLY A 32 -0.03 -1.37 -11.15
CA GLY A 32 1.27 -1.28 -11.80
C GLY A 32 1.49 0.01 -12.58
N LYS A 33 0.62 1.00 -12.38
CA LYS A 33 0.74 2.28 -13.09
C LYS A 33 1.71 3.24 -12.42
N ASN A 34 1.83 3.17 -11.10
CA ASN A 34 2.79 3.96 -10.36
C ASN A 34 4.01 3.09 -10.09
N GLN A 35 5.01 3.20 -10.95
CA GLN A 35 6.20 2.35 -10.87
C GLN A 35 7.25 2.89 -9.91
N ASN A 36 7.11 4.14 -9.50
CA ASN A 36 8.11 4.79 -8.65
C ASN A 36 7.46 5.55 -7.49
N PRO A 37 6.72 4.84 -6.60
CA PRO A 37 6.22 5.49 -5.40
C PRO A 37 7.41 5.92 -4.53
N THR A 38 7.25 7.02 -3.81
CA THR A 38 8.33 7.49 -2.94
C THR A 38 8.54 6.49 -1.81
N LEU A 39 9.77 6.48 -1.28
CA LEU A 39 10.07 5.64 -0.14
C LEU A 39 9.18 5.98 1.05
N ASP A 40 8.88 7.25 1.24
CA ASP A 40 7.99 7.70 2.30
C ASP A 40 6.60 7.07 2.15
N THR A 41 6.06 7.05 0.93
CA THR A 41 4.77 6.42 0.64
C THR A 41 4.81 4.94 0.96
N LEU A 42 5.87 4.24 0.55
CA LEU A 42 6.03 2.81 0.81
C LEU A 42 6.12 2.53 2.31
N LYS A 43 6.83 3.36 3.05
CA LYS A 43 6.93 3.21 4.51
C LYS A 43 5.57 3.36 5.18
N LYS A 44 4.78 4.33 4.75
CA LYS A 44 3.43 4.54 5.29
C LYS A 44 2.54 3.34 5.03
N ILE A 45 2.58 2.81 3.82
CA ILE A 45 1.77 1.65 3.45
C ILE A 45 2.22 0.41 4.23
N ALA A 46 3.52 0.17 4.30
CA ALA A 46 4.05 -0.97 5.03
C ALA A 46 3.66 -0.92 6.50
N LYS A 47 3.75 0.25 7.11
CA LYS A 47 3.35 0.45 8.50
C LYS A 47 1.87 0.17 8.70
N ALA A 48 1.03 0.63 7.77
CA ALA A 48 -0.41 0.39 7.84
C ALA A 48 -0.74 -1.10 7.73
N LEU A 49 0.05 -1.85 6.97
CA LEU A 49 -0.13 -3.29 6.80
C LEU A 49 0.59 -4.10 7.90
N GLY A 50 1.40 -3.46 8.72
CA GLY A 50 2.14 -4.14 9.78
C GLY A 50 3.27 -5.02 9.26
N ILE A 51 3.87 -4.66 8.14
CA ILE A 51 4.96 -5.41 7.51
C ILE A 51 6.13 -4.47 7.23
N SER A 52 7.27 -5.06 6.85
CA SER A 52 8.43 -4.26 6.44
C SER A 52 8.26 -3.77 5.00
N VAL A 53 9.02 -2.76 4.63
CA VAL A 53 9.04 -2.27 3.24
C VAL A 53 9.53 -3.37 2.31
N ASP A 54 10.51 -4.17 2.76
CA ASP A 54 11.03 -5.28 1.96
C ASP A 54 9.94 -6.30 1.64
N ASP A 55 9.08 -6.62 2.61
CA ASP A 55 7.97 -7.54 2.40
C ASP A 55 6.96 -6.95 1.41
N LEU A 56 6.78 -5.63 1.44
CA LEU A 56 5.87 -4.94 0.54
C LEU A 56 6.35 -5.03 -0.90
N MET A 57 7.65 -5.04 -1.11
CA MET A 57 8.25 -5.02 -2.44
C MET A 57 8.41 -6.41 -3.07
N LEU A 58 8.11 -7.45 -2.34
CA LEU A 58 8.09 -8.81 -2.90
C LEU A 58 6.77 -9.04 -3.69
#